data_abe685c4e6c2830547b228786335d5cc
#
_entry.id   abe685c4e6c2830547b228786335d5cc
#
_cell.length_a   1.000
_cell.length_b   1.000
_cell.length_c   1.000
_cell.angle_alpha   90.00
_cell.angle_beta   90.00
_cell.angle_gamma   90.00
#
_symmetry.space_group_name_H-M   'P 1'
#
loop_
_entity.id
_entity.type
_entity.pdbx_description
1 polymer ?
#
loop_
_entity_poly.entity_id
_entity_poly.type
_entity_poly.pdbx_seq_one_letter_code
_entity_poly.pdbx_strand_id
1 'polypeptide(L)'
;IVDSPNVNAFALPGGYIYITRGMLAYLNSEAELAAVLGHEIGHVTARHSVRQHSAETTTNVIGTVVSVTTGIQGVDELTGMVGTAIVRGYGREHELEADRLGAEYMARSGYDPDAMLEVIGILKDQESFEKKRAKEEGREPNVYHGLFSTHPENDARLQEVVGAARQHKTGASMRINRDGFISALEGLHFGESESEGVIRGNRFYHESLDFTLAFPTGWQIENRDDRVVAMAAAGDGFMQLKKMKLDKRMHARSFMQEELKLGGLQHGEQIRGNGLTGYTAIASGKTPFGTRPVRHIVLMRDTTAWIITGAAADRRDPYRYDRQIIASARTFRALASQDGQKARGNRLHIIRAGDGTRYRDLAAQAPLERYAEEQ
;
A
#
# COMPACT_ATOMS: atom_id res chain seq x y z
N ILE A 1 14.00 -2.78 5.24
CA ILE A 1 12.71 -3.42 4.95
C ILE A 1 11.59 -2.49 5.38
N VAL A 2 10.57 -2.33 4.54
CA VAL A 2 9.38 -1.52 4.82
C VAL A 2 8.23 -2.44 5.22
N ASP A 3 7.53 -2.11 6.31
CA ASP A 3 6.33 -2.83 6.74
C ASP A 3 5.14 -2.43 5.85
N SER A 4 5.10 -3.00 4.65
CA SER A 4 4.02 -2.82 3.68
C SER A 4 3.69 -4.16 3.01
N PRO A 5 2.41 -4.50 2.87
CA PRO A 5 1.98 -5.71 2.17
C PRO A 5 2.14 -5.63 0.66
N ASN A 6 2.37 -4.43 0.11
CA ASN A 6 2.51 -4.23 -1.32
C ASN A 6 3.77 -4.90 -1.85
N VAL A 7 3.72 -5.45 -3.06
CA VAL A 7 4.87 -6.04 -3.75
C VAL A 7 5.65 -4.91 -4.40
N ASN A 8 6.72 -4.42 -3.75
CA ASN A 8 7.50 -3.31 -4.26
C ASN A 8 8.93 -3.28 -3.72
N ALA A 9 9.84 -2.67 -4.49
CA ALA A 9 11.15 -2.20 -4.08
C ALA A 9 11.42 -0.86 -4.78
N PHE A 10 12.24 -0.01 -4.17
CA PHE A 10 12.60 1.29 -4.76
C PHE A 10 13.88 1.84 -4.17
N ALA A 11 14.56 2.65 -4.96
CA ALA A 11 15.75 3.38 -4.55
C ALA A 11 15.47 4.87 -4.43
N LEU A 12 16.05 5.51 -3.41
CA LEU A 12 16.00 6.95 -3.19
C LEU A 12 17.36 7.60 -3.51
N PRO A 13 17.36 8.91 -3.87
CA PRO A 13 18.58 9.68 -3.97
C PRO A 13 19.44 9.55 -2.70
N GLY A 14 20.75 9.37 -2.88
CA GLY A 14 21.68 9.08 -1.78
C GLY A 14 22.01 7.59 -1.60
N GLY A 15 21.39 6.70 -2.40
CA GLY A 15 21.71 5.26 -2.41
C GLY A 15 20.94 4.43 -1.38
N TYR A 16 19.87 4.98 -0.83
CA TYR A 16 18.98 4.24 0.06
C TYR A 16 18.07 3.35 -0.76
N ILE A 17 18.10 2.05 -0.49
CA ILE A 17 17.26 1.05 -1.15
C ILE A 17 16.27 0.48 -0.14
N TYR A 18 15.03 0.41 -0.56
CA TYR A 18 13.91 -0.09 0.23
C TYR A 18 13.28 -1.28 -0.47
N ILE A 19 12.94 -2.29 0.31
CA ILE A 19 12.16 -3.43 -0.13
C ILE A 19 11.00 -3.63 0.83
N THR A 20 9.81 -3.87 0.32
CA THR A 20 8.64 -4.16 1.13
C THR A 20 8.66 -5.61 1.60
N ARG A 21 8.04 -5.90 2.74
CA ARG A 21 7.85 -7.28 3.17
C ARG A 21 6.91 -8.05 2.23
N GLY A 22 5.99 -7.34 1.55
CA GLY A 22 5.17 -7.93 0.49
C GLY A 22 6.00 -8.50 -0.65
N MET A 23 7.02 -7.77 -1.11
CA MET A 23 7.98 -8.29 -2.10
C MET A 23 8.70 -9.53 -1.57
N LEU A 24 9.25 -9.46 -0.35
CA LEU A 24 9.98 -10.59 0.24
C LEU A 24 9.12 -11.85 0.34
N ALA A 25 7.82 -11.72 0.64
CA ALA A 25 6.90 -12.84 0.80
C ALA A 25 6.66 -13.64 -0.50
N TYR A 26 6.90 -13.04 -1.66
CA TYR A 26 6.70 -13.68 -2.96
C TYR A 26 8.00 -14.15 -3.63
N LEU A 27 9.15 -13.72 -3.15
CA LEU A 27 10.44 -14.23 -3.64
C LEU A 27 10.71 -15.65 -3.13
N ASN A 28 11.36 -16.47 -3.94
CA ASN A 28 11.61 -17.88 -3.66
C ASN A 28 13.07 -18.20 -3.34
N SER A 29 13.99 -17.24 -3.54
CA SER A 29 15.43 -17.48 -3.35
C SER A 29 16.20 -16.20 -3.00
N GLU A 30 17.38 -16.37 -2.42
CA GLU A 30 18.33 -15.26 -2.21
C GLU A 30 18.79 -14.65 -3.55
N ALA A 31 18.86 -15.45 -4.62
CA ALA A 31 19.20 -14.95 -5.94
C ALA A 31 18.11 -14.01 -6.49
N GLU A 32 16.82 -14.32 -6.27
CA GLU A 32 15.71 -13.43 -6.64
C GLU A 32 15.75 -12.12 -5.84
N LEU A 33 16.07 -12.19 -4.54
CA LEU A 33 16.31 -10.98 -3.75
C LEU A 33 17.48 -10.17 -4.28
N ALA A 34 18.57 -10.84 -4.65
CA ALA A 34 19.73 -10.18 -5.25
C ALA A 34 19.40 -9.54 -6.61
N ALA A 35 18.46 -10.15 -7.38
CA ALA A 35 17.98 -9.59 -8.64
C ALA A 35 17.25 -8.26 -8.42
N VAL A 36 16.30 -8.23 -7.49
CA VAL A 36 15.57 -7.01 -7.12
C VAL A 36 16.54 -5.92 -6.64
N LEU A 37 17.43 -6.25 -5.71
CA LEU A 37 18.38 -5.29 -5.17
C LEU A 37 19.39 -4.83 -6.22
N GLY A 38 19.84 -5.72 -7.10
CA GLY A 38 20.78 -5.41 -8.20
C GLY A 38 20.17 -4.41 -9.18
N HIS A 39 18.89 -4.58 -9.52
CA HIS A 39 18.14 -3.64 -10.36
C HIS A 39 18.06 -2.26 -9.71
N GLU A 40 17.69 -2.18 -8.44
CA GLU A 40 17.62 -0.92 -7.69
C GLU A 40 19.00 -0.24 -7.55
N ILE A 41 20.06 -1.03 -7.32
CA ILE A 41 21.44 -0.53 -7.33
C ILE A 41 21.80 0.03 -8.70
N GLY A 42 21.33 -0.61 -9.79
CA GLY A 42 21.49 -0.11 -11.16
C GLY A 42 20.92 1.30 -11.32
N HIS A 43 19.71 1.57 -10.82
CA HIS A 43 19.11 2.90 -10.83
C HIS A 43 19.93 3.93 -10.07
N VAL A 44 20.50 3.55 -8.91
CA VAL A 44 21.35 4.43 -8.10
C VAL A 44 22.66 4.75 -8.81
N THR A 45 23.36 3.73 -9.30
CA THR A 45 24.69 3.89 -9.89
C THR A 45 24.65 4.62 -11.23
N ALA A 46 23.59 4.41 -12.03
CA ALA A 46 23.34 5.15 -13.26
C ALA A 46 22.71 6.54 -13.00
N ARG A 47 22.39 6.89 -11.75
CA ARG A 47 21.81 8.18 -11.34
C ARG A 47 20.49 8.50 -12.08
N HIS A 48 19.63 7.50 -12.28
CA HIS A 48 18.43 7.65 -13.09
C HIS A 48 17.48 8.71 -12.55
N SER A 49 17.29 8.81 -11.23
CA SER A 49 16.47 9.85 -10.61
C SER A 49 16.93 11.27 -10.95
N VAL A 50 18.25 11.50 -10.97
CA VAL A 50 18.84 12.80 -11.30
C VAL A 50 18.71 13.10 -12.79
N ARG A 51 18.97 12.09 -13.65
CA ARG A 51 18.87 12.23 -15.11
C ARG A 51 17.44 12.53 -15.56
N GLN A 52 16.46 11.84 -14.98
CA GLN A 52 15.05 12.06 -15.26
C GLN A 52 14.60 13.47 -14.87
N HIS A 53 14.95 13.90 -13.67
CA HIS A 53 14.62 15.27 -13.22
C HIS A 53 15.27 16.36 -14.10
N SER A 54 16.51 16.18 -14.51
CA SER A 54 17.20 17.12 -15.40
C SER A 54 16.54 17.20 -16.79
N ALA A 55 16.03 16.09 -17.32
CA ALA A 55 15.32 16.05 -18.59
C ALA A 55 13.95 16.74 -18.50
N GLU A 56 13.21 16.57 -17.40
CA GLU A 56 11.92 17.22 -17.16
C GLU A 56 12.06 18.74 -16.99
N THR A 57 13.14 19.21 -16.36
CA THR A 57 13.40 20.63 -16.16
C THR A 57 13.73 21.35 -17.47
N THR A 58 14.26 20.63 -18.46
CA THR A 58 14.59 21.18 -19.77
C THR A 58 13.41 21.21 -20.74
N THR A 59 12.35 20.42 -20.50
CA THR A 59 11.26 20.24 -21.46
C THR A 59 9.95 20.93 -21.13
N ASN A 60 9.71 21.40 -19.92
CA ASN A 60 8.55 22.28 -19.67
C ASN A 60 8.42 22.78 -18.23
N VAL A 61 8.64 24.02 -18.09
CA VAL A 61 8.00 24.89 -17.12
C VAL A 61 6.57 25.15 -17.59
N ILE A 62 5.64 24.24 -17.50
CA ILE A 62 4.20 24.55 -17.40
C ILE A 62 3.50 23.38 -16.73
N GLY A 63 3.14 23.62 -15.46
CA GLY A 63 1.89 23.23 -14.85
C GLY A 63 1.53 21.77 -14.73
N THR A 64 1.82 21.18 -13.62
CA THR A 64 0.79 20.74 -12.65
C THR A 64 1.52 20.19 -11.44
N VAL A 65 1.66 21.02 -10.44
CA VAL A 65 1.99 20.59 -9.08
C VAL A 65 0.81 19.73 -8.62
N VAL A 66 0.93 18.42 -8.76
CA VAL A 66 0.14 17.51 -7.95
C VAL A 66 0.74 17.60 -6.55
N SER A 67 0.19 18.48 -5.74
CA SER A 67 0.48 18.54 -4.32
C SER A 67 0.03 17.25 -3.68
N VAL A 68 0.95 16.33 -3.53
CA VAL A 68 0.84 15.27 -2.51
C VAL A 68 0.95 16.03 -1.18
N THR A 69 -0.17 16.44 -0.63
CA THR A 69 -0.25 17.04 0.70
C THR A 69 0.04 15.99 1.76
N THR A 70 1.31 15.72 1.97
CA THR A 70 1.80 15.21 3.22
C THR A 70 1.94 16.42 4.14
N GLY A 71 1.09 16.61 5.12
CA GLY A 71 1.01 17.81 5.96
C GLY A 71 2.25 18.14 6.81
N ILE A 72 3.45 18.10 6.21
CA ILE A 72 4.72 18.47 6.82
C ILE A 72 5.29 19.62 6.00
N GLN A 73 5.19 20.83 6.53
CA GLN A 73 5.83 22.00 5.95
C GLN A 73 7.36 21.86 6.04
N GLY A 74 8.03 22.01 4.92
CA GLY A 74 9.49 22.08 4.82
C GLY A 74 10.18 20.92 4.08
N VAL A 75 9.45 19.99 3.48
CA VAL A 75 10.00 18.84 2.73
C VAL A 75 9.62 18.89 1.24
N ASP A 76 9.05 20.00 0.78
CA ASP A 76 8.33 20.11 -0.49
C ASP A 76 9.21 19.87 -1.73
N GLU A 77 10.48 20.27 -1.73
CA GLU A 77 11.37 20.05 -2.88
C GLU A 77 11.90 18.63 -2.99
N LEU A 78 12.33 18.03 -1.86
CA LEU A 78 12.85 16.66 -1.85
C LEU A 78 11.73 15.62 -2.04
N THR A 79 10.57 15.88 -1.45
CA THR A 79 9.38 15.01 -1.58
C THR A 79 8.81 15.06 -3.00
N GLY A 80 8.87 16.22 -3.66
CA GLY A 80 8.47 16.38 -5.05
C GLY A 80 9.34 15.57 -6.02
N MET A 81 10.66 15.56 -5.83
CA MET A 81 11.60 14.77 -6.65
C MET A 81 11.41 13.26 -6.46
N VAL A 82 11.33 12.83 -5.21
CA VAL A 82 11.17 11.42 -4.84
C VAL A 82 9.77 10.91 -5.24
N GLY A 83 8.73 11.69 -4.94
CA GLY A 83 7.35 11.32 -5.28
C GLY A 83 7.13 11.20 -6.80
N THR A 84 7.76 12.03 -7.61
CA THR A 84 7.62 11.98 -9.07
C THR A 84 8.30 10.74 -9.65
N ALA A 85 9.49 10.39 -9.18
CA ALA A 85 10.19 9.18 -9.63
C ALA A 85 9.45 7.89 -9.21
N ILE A 86 8.92 7.84 -7.98
CA ILE A 86 8.14 6.70 -7.48
C ILE A 86 6.77 6.57 -8.18
N VAL A 87 6.13 7.69 -8.53
CA VAL A 87 4.76 7.69 -9.11
C VAL A 87 4.75 7.52 -10.62
N ARG A 88 5.76 8.02 -11.35
CA ARG A 88 5.80 8.00 -12.82
C ARG A 88 6.65 6.87 -13.41
N GLY A 89 7.50 6.25 -12.60
CA GLY A 89 8.46 5.25 -13.06
C GLY A 89 9.58 5.83 -13.93
N TYR A 90 10.51 4.97 -14.26
CA TYR A 90 11.61 5.31 -15.14
C TYR A 90 11.26 5.04 -16.62
N GLY A 91 11.90 5.78 -17.52
CA GLY A 91 11.75 5.53 -18.95
C GLY A 91 12.41 4.21 -19.37
N ARG A 92 11.91 3.63 -20.47
CA ARG A 92 12.34 2.29 -20.99
C ARG A 92 13.87 2.14 -21.12
N GLU A 93 14.59 3.19 -21.45
CA GLU A 93 16.07 3.17 -21.56
C GLU A 93 16.75 3.05 -20.19
N HIS A 94 16.22 3.73 -19.18
CA HIS A 94 16.71 3.64 -17.80
C HIS A 94 16.48 2.24 -17.21
N GLU A 95 15.33 1.64 -17.52
CA GLU A 95 15.03 0.27 -17.11
C GLU A 95 16.03 -0.73 -17.71
N LEU A 96 16.33 -0.61 -19.03
CA LEU A 96 17.29 -1.45 -19.69
C LEU A 96 18.70 -1.29 -19.09
N GLU A 97 19.08 -0.07 -18.76
CA GLU A 97 20.36 0.21 -18.14
C GLU A 97 20.42 -0.38 -16.73
N ALA A 98 19.35 -0.27 -15.94
CA ALA A 98 19.26 -0.85 -14.61
C ALA A 98 19.27 -2.39 -14.64
N ASP A 99 18.53 -3.01 -15.57
CA ASP A 99 18.56 -4.46 -15.77
C ASP A 99 19.97 -4.96 -16.12
N ARG A 100 20.65 -4.30 -17.07
CA ARG A 100 22.00 -4.67 -17.48
C ARG A 100 23.00 -4.56 -16.33
N LEU A 101 22.96 -3.47 -15.59
CA LEU A 101 23.84 -3.27 -14.44
C LEU A 101 23.52 -4.26 -13.33
N GLY A 102 22.23 -4.50 -13.05
CA GLY A 102 21.78 -5.46 -12.06
C GLY A 102 22.25 -6.87 -12.36
N ALA A 103 22.08 -7.34 -13.60
CA ALA A 103 22.55 -8.66 -14.04
C ALA A 103 24.06 -8.79 -13.92
N GLU A 104 24.83 -7.75 -14.28
CA GLU A 104 26.28 -7.73 -14.11
C GLU A 104 26.68 -7.80 -12.63
N TYR A 105 26.01 -7.01 -11.76
CA TYR A 105 26.29 -7.02 -10.32
C TYR A 105 26.01 -8.38 -9.69
N MET A 106 24.90 -9.02 -10.07
CA MET A 106 24.57 -10.37 -9.63
C MET A 106 25.67 -11.36 -10.00
N ALA A 107 26.04 -11.42 -11.30
CA ALA A 107 27.06 -12.35 -11.80
C ALA A 107 28.40 -12.14 -11.09
N ARG A 108 28.84 -10.89 -10.91
CA ARG A 108 30.10 -10.54 -10.21
C ARG A 108 30.04 -10.86 -8.70
N SER A 109 28.86 -10.86 -8.11
CA SER A 109 28.65 -11.22 -6.71
C SER A 109 28.42 -12.72 -6.51
N GLY A 110 28.45 -13.51 -7.58
CA GLY A 110 28.28 -14.96 -7.56
C GLY A 110 26.84 -15.44 -7.50
N TYR A 111 25.85 -14.58 -7.73
CA TYR A 111 24.44 -14.96 -7.88
C TYR A 111 24.09 -15.29 -9.33
N ASP A 112 23.11 -16.18 -9.52
CA ASP A 112 22.62 -16.51 -10.84
C ASP A 112 21.78 -15.38 -11.44
N PRO A 113 22.19 -14.72 -12.53
CA PRO A 113 21.43 -13.64 -13.13
C PRO A 113 20.12 -14.11 -13.75
N ASP A 114 19.92 -15.42 -13.98
CA ASP A 114 18.64 -15.96 -14.45
C ASP A 114 17.49 -15.70 -13.48
N ALA A 115 17.79 -15.51 -12.19
CA ALA A 115 16.79 -15.14 -11.19
C ALA A 115 16.08 -13.80 -11.48
N MET A 116 16.64 -12.92 -12.33
CA MET A 116 15.92 -11.73 -12.80
C MET A 116 14.70 -12.10 -13.64
N LEU A 117 14.79 -13.16 -14.46
CA LEU A 117 13.65 -13.65 -15.25
C LEU A 117 12.58 -14.27 -14.35
N GLU A 118 13.01 -14.97 -13.28
CA GLU A 118 12.11 -15.56 -12.30
C GLU A 118 11.31 -14.47 -11.56
N VAL A 119 11.98 -13.39 -11.13
CA VAL A 119 11.31 -12.23 -10.51
C VAL A 119 10.26 -11.62 -11.43
N ILE A 120 10.55 -11.44 -12.70
CA ILE A 120 9.56 -10.92 -13.67
C ILE A 120 8.37 -11.87 -13.80
N GLY A 121 8.59 -13.19 -13.79
CA GLY A 121 7.51 -14.18 -13.76
C GLY A 121 6.59 -13.98 -12.55
N ILE A 122 7.17 -13.89 -11.35
CA ILE A 122 6.44 -13.65 -10.09
C ILE A 122 5.59 -12.38 -10.19
N LEU A 123 6.18 -11.29 -10.68
CA LEU A 123 5.50 -10.01 -10.79
C LEU A 123 4.31 -10.07 -11.76
N LYS A 124 4.45 -10.77 -12.90
CA LYS A 124 3.35 -10.99 -13.86
C LYS A 124 2.21 -11.81 -13.27
N ASP A 125 2.54 -12.83 -12.51
CA ASP A 125 1.54 -13.64 -11.82
C ASP A 125 0.77 -12.80 -10.81
N GLN A 126 1.45 -11.94 -10.06
CA GLN A 126 0.83 -10.99 -9.13
C GLN A 126 -0.10 -9.99 -9.84
N GLU A 127 0.32 -9.43 -10.98
CA GLU A 127 -0.52 -8.54 -11.77
C GLU A 127 -1.77 -9.26 -12.30
N SER A 128 -1.60 -10.49 -12.80
CA SER A 128 -2.70 -11.32 -13.31
C SER A 128 -3.68 -11.67 -12.19
N PHE A 129 -3.18 -12.03 -11.02
CA PHE A 129 -3.97 -12.27 -9.82
C PHE A 129 -4.78 -11.04 -9.40
N GLU A 130 -4.14 -9.87 -9.34
CA GLU A 130 -4.82 -8.61 -8.97
C GLU A 130 -5.91 -8.23 -9.99
N LYS A 131 -5.66 -8.38 -11.27
CA LYS A 131 -6.67 -8.16 -12.31
C LYS A 131 -7.87 -9.10 -12.16
N LYS A 132 -7.62 -10.38 -11.88
CA LYS A 132 -8.68 -11.37 -11.61
C LYS A 132 -9.50 -10.96 -10.38
N ARG A 133 -8.82 -10.67 -9.28
CA ARG A 133 -9.44 -10.26 -8.01
C ARG A 133 -10.28 -9.00 -8.16
N ALA A 134 -9.75 -7.98 -8.82
CA ALA A 134 -10.44 -6.72 -9.06
C ALA A 134 -11.72 -6.92 -9.89
N LYS A 135 -11.65 -7.77 -10.92
CA LYS A 135 -12.82 -8.12 -11.74
C LYS A 135 -13.91 -8.82 -10.94
N GLU A 136 -13.54 -9.78 -10.09
CA GLU A 136 -14.48 -10.49 -9.22
C GLU A 136 -15.10 -9.58 -8.14
N GLU A 137 -14.33 -8.63 -7.66
CA GLU A 137 -14.77 -7.63 -6.67
C GLU A 137 -15.50 -6.44 -7.29
N GLY A 138 -15.60 -6.37 -8.62
CA GLY A 138 -16.30 -5.30 -9.34
C GLY A 138 -15.63 -3.93 -9.19
N ARG A 139 -14.32 -3.89 -9.00
CA ARG A 139 -13.50 -2.69 -8.87
C ARG A 139 -12.47 -2.58 -9.99
N GLU A 140 -11.93 -1.39 -10.18
CA GLU A 140 -10.73 -1.24 -11.00
C GLU A 140 -9.56 -1.99 -10.34
N PRO A 141 -8.71 -2.67 -11.14
CA PRO A 141 -7.52 -3.29 -10.61
C PRO A 141 -6.70 -2.23 -9.87
N ASN A 142 -6.34 -2.52 -8.65
CA ASN A 142 -5.30 -1.77 -7.99
C ASN A 142 -4.00 -2.14 -8.69
N VAL A 143 -3.78 -1.58 -9.89
CA VAL A 143 -2.47 -1.53 -10.49
C VAL A 143 -1.71 -0.56 -9.60
N TYR A 144 -1.44 -1.04 -8.39
CA TYR A 144 -0.64 -0.31 -7.46
C TYR A 144 0.64 0.04 -8.19
N HIS A 145 1.14 1.22 -7.92
CA HIS A 145 2.47 1.69 -8.26
C HIS A 145 3.52 0.68 -7.73
N GLY A 146 3.32 -0.58 -8.10
CA GLY A 146 4.27 -1.66 -7.92
C GLY A 146 5.35 -1.58 -8.97
N LEU A 147 6.33 -2.42 -8.85
CA LEU A 147 7.51 -2.49 -9.71
C LEU A 147 7.19 -2.34 -11.21
N PHE A 148 6.04 -2.84 -11.69
CA PHE A 148 5.62 -2.73 -13.09
C PHE A 148 5.18 -1.34 -13.55
N SER A 149 4.55 -0.53 -12.69
CA SER A 149 4.17 0.82 -13.09
C SER A 149 5.36 1.78 -13.05
N THR A 150 6.31 1.50 -12.16
CA THR A 150 7.55 2.25 -12.05
C THR A 150 8.63 1.69 -12.99
N HIS A 151 8.53 0.40 -13.39
CA HIS A 151 9.49 -0.34 -14.21
C HIS A 151 8.79 -1.12 -15.34
N PRO A 152 8.37 -0.46 -16.43
CA PRO A 152 7.60 -1.11 -17.50
C PRO A 152 8.40 -2.16 -18.26
N GLU A 153 7.80 -3.32 -18.48
CA GLU A 153 8.43 -4.53 -19.01
C GLU A 153 8.84 -4.50 -20.48
N ASN A 154 9.88 -5.28 -20.76
CA ASN A 154 10.16 -5.82 -22.09
C ASN A 154 10.92 -7.16 -21.97
N ASP A 155 10.21 -8.28 -21.98
CA ASP A 155 10.73 -9.64 -21.79
C ASP A 155 11.90 -10.00 -22.72
N ALA A 156 11.77 -9.68 -24.00
CA ALA A 156 12.79 -10.01 -25.00
C ALA A 156 14.12 -9.29 -24.68
N ARG A 157 14.02 -8.06 -24.24
CA ARG A 157 15.16 -7.25 -23.83
C ARG A 157 15.84 -7.79 -22.58
N LEU A 158 15.04 -8.20 -21.57
CA LEU A 158 15.59 -8.78 -20.36
C LEU A 158 16.29 -10.11 -20.63
N GLN A 159 15.76 -10.94 -21.52
CA GLN A 159 16.43 -12.18 -21.92
C GLN A 159 17.79 -11.93 -22.57
N GLU A 160 17.91 -10.89 -23.41
CA GLU A 160 19.17 -10.49 -24.00
C GLU A 160 20.18 -10.05 -22.94
N VAL A 161 19.75 -9.20 -22.00
CA VAL A 161 20.58 -8.68 -20.91
C VAL A 161 21.08 -9.81 -20.01
N VAL A 162 20.20 -10.71 -19.60
CA VAL A 162 20.55 -11.87 -18.76
C VAL A 162 21.48 -12.83 -19.53
N GLY A 163 21.21 -13.04 -20.81
CA GLY A 163 22.10 -13.83 -21.69
C GLY A 163 23.52 -13.25 -21.76
N ALA A 164 23.66 -11.93 -21.87
CA ALA A 164 24.94 -11.25 -21.82
C ALA A 164 25.65 -11.39 -20.46
N ALA A 165 24.89 -11.24 -19.35
CA ALA A 165 25.44 -11.36 -18.00
C ALA A 165 25.95 -12.77 -17.69
N ARG A 166 25.37 -13.80 -18.30
CA ARG A 166 25.89 -15.19 -18.20
C ARG A 166 27.37 -15.35 -18.65
N GLN A 167 27.85 -14.50 -19.55
CA GLN A 167 29.24 -14.51 -19.99
C GLN A 167 30.22 -14.13 -18.86
N HIS A 168 29.75 -13.47 -17.83
CA HIS A 168 30.53 -13.14 -16.63
C HIS A 168 30.55 -14.27 -15.59
N LYS A 169 29.91 -15.41 -15.85
CA LYS A 169 29.94 -16.59 -14.97
C LYS A 169 31.39 -17.14 -14.92
N THR A 170 31.99 -17.11 -13.75
CA THR A 170 33.40 -17.54 -13.52
C THR A 170 33.52 -19.05 -13.24
N GLY A 171 32.76 -19.89 -13.91
CA GLY A 171 32.92 -21.36 -13.86
C GLY A 171 32.49 -22.07 -12.55
N ALA A 172 32.21 -21.34 -11.50
CA ALA A 172 31.68 -21.88 -10.25
C ALA A 172 30.12 -22.01 -10.32
N SER A 173 29.55 -22.93 -9.53
CA SER A 173 28.12 -22.99 -9.33
C SER A 173 27.61 -21.65 -8.78
N MET A 174 26.68 -21.01 -9.50
CA MET A 174 26.12 -19.73 -9.08
C MET A 174 25.19 -19.96 -7.87
N ARG A 175 25.18 -18.97 -6.96
CA ARG A 175 24.38 -19.03 -5.73
C ARG A 175 22.90 -18.79 -6.04
N ILE A 176 22.05 -19.69 -5.58
CA ILE A 176 20.58 -19.53 -5.58
C ILE A 176 20.10 -19.39 -4.14
N ASN A 177 20.58 -20.29 -3.24
CA ASN A 177 20.25 -20.35 -1.81
C ASN A 177 18.76 -20.26 -1.52
N ARG A 178 17.96 -21.14 -2.13
CA ARG A 178 16.51 -21.21 -1.95
C ARG A 178 16.15 -21.55 -0.50
N ASP A 179 16.64 -22.67 0.02
CA ASP A 179 16.23 -23.17 1.34
C ASP A 179 16.61 -22.22 2.49
N GLY A 180 17.79 -21.60 2.41
CA GLY A 180 18.23 -20.61 3.39
C GLY A 180 17.33 -19.36 3.38
N PHE A 181 17.00 -18.87 2.20
CA PHE A 181 16.12 -17.72 2.03
C PHE A 181 14.70 -18.00 2.55
N ILE A 182 14.08 -19.09 2.09
CA ILE A 182 12.72 -19.47 2.51
C ILE A 182 12.66 -19.65 4.03
N SER A 183 13.66 -20.32 4.64
CA SER A 183 13.71 -20.48 6.09
C SER A 183 13.80 -19.14 6.84
N ALA A 184 14.44 -18.13 6.26
CA ALA A 184 14.54 -16.79 6.85
C ALA A 184 13.22 -16.00 6.82
N LEU A 185 12.23 -16.43 6.02
CA LEU A 185 10.89 -15.82 5.96
C LEU A 185 9.95 -16.33 7.06
N GLU A 186 10.34 -17.31 7.86
CA GLU A 186 9.50 -17.82 8.98
C GLU A 186 9.06 -16.67 9.89
N GLY A 187 7.75 -16.56 10.13
CA GLY A 187 7.16 -15.53 10.98
C GLY A 187 7.02 -14.15 10.31
N LEU A 188 7.41 -13.97 9.05
CA LEU A 188 7.17 -12.73 8.32
C LEU A 188 5.67 -12.47 8.21
N HIS A 189 5.23 -11.23 8.43
CA HIS A 189 3.83 -10.86 8.22
C HIS A 189 3.43 -11.03 6.75
N PHE A 190 2.28 -11.65 6.52
CA PHE A 190 1.67 -11.83 5.21
C PHE A 190 0.34 -11.03 5.14
N GLY A 191 0.19 -10.18 4.13
CA GLY A 191 -0.93 -9.25 4.05
C GLY A 191 -0.81 -8.09 5.05
N GLU A 192 -1.86 -7.75 5.78
CA GLU A 192 -1.89 -6.67 6.76
C GLU A 192 -1.13 -7.02 8.05
N SER A 193 -0.57 -6.03 8.72
CA SER A 193 0.15 -6.16 10.00
C SER A 193 -0.56 -5.44 11.13
N GLU A 194 -0.25 -5.82 12.37
CA GLU A 194 -0.80 -5.18 13.58
C GLU A 194 -0.44 -3.70 13.70
N SER A 195 0.73 -3.31 13.17
CA SER A 195 1.24 -1.93 13.19
C SER A 195 0.48 -1.00 12.25
N GLU A 196 0.03 -1.52 11.11
CA GLU A 196 -0.70 -0.77 10.09
C GLU A 196 -2.22 -0.93 10.22
N GLY A 197 -2.65 -1.95 10.96
CA GLY A 197 -4.04 -2.31 11.14
C GLY A 197 -4.51 -3.43 10.21
N VAL A 198 -5.54 -4.14 10.66
CA VAL A 198 -6.04 -5.38 10.04
C VAL A 198 -7.54 -5.27 9.76
N ILE A 199 -7.97 -5.66 8.56
CA ILE A 199 -9.36 -5.76 8.17
C ILE A 199 -9.83 -7.20 8.35
N ARG A 200 -10.97 -7.39 9.06
CA ARG A 200 -11.68 -8.68 9.16
C ARG A 200 -13.15 -8.45 8.84
N GLY A 201 -13.61 -8.99 7.74
CA GLY A 201 -14.95 -8.73 7.22
C GLY A 201 -15.16 -7.23 6.96
N ASN A 202 -16.12 -6.61 7.67
CA ASN A 202 -16.37 -5.18 7.57
C ASN A 202 -15.76 -4.35 8.71
N ARG A 203 -14.84 -4.91 9.50
CA ARG A 203 -14.27 -4.24 10.68
C ARG A 203 -12.76 -4.08 10.55
N PHE A 204 -12.30 -2.88 10.85
CA PHE A 204 -10.90 -2.52 10.95
C PHE A 204 -10.45 -2.56 12.41
N TYR A 205 -9.30 -3.14 12.67
CA TYR A 205 -8.63 -3.24 13.96
C TYR A 205 -7.24 -2.65 13.86
N HIS A 206 -6.82 -1.87 14.83
CA HIS A 206 -5.48 -1.32 14.88
C HIS A 206 -4.92 -1.45 16.29
N GLU A 207 -3.97 -2.38 16.49
CA GLU A 207 -3.45 -2.72 17.82
C GLU A 207 -2.67 -1.56 18.42
N SER A 208 -1.68 -1.04 17.71
CA SER A 208 -0.81 0.04 18.21
C SER A 208 -1.55 1.34 18.53
N LEU A 209 -2.67 1.63 17.89
CA LEU A 209 -3.50 2.80 18.15
C LEU A 209 -4.70 2.50 19.07
N ASP A 210 -4.83 1.26 19.49
CA ASP A 210 -5.88 0.77 20.41
C ASP A 210 -7.28 1.20 19.97
N PHE A 211 -7.70 0.82 18.76
CA PHE A 211 -9.06 1.05 18.31
C PHE A 211 -9.57 0.04 17.29
N THR A 212 -10.90 -0.01 17.19
CA THR A 212 -11.60 -0.72 16.12
C THR A 212 -12.78 0.10 15.62
N LEU A 213 -13.12 -0.06 14.33
CA LEU A 213 -14.26 0.57 13.67
C LEU A 213 -14.90 -0.43 12.71
N ALA A 214 -16.22 -0.56 12.74
CA ALA A 214 -16.95 -1.29 11.71
C ALA A 214 -17.40 -0.32 10.60
N PHE A 215 -17.05 -0.63 9.38
CA PHE A 215 -17.57 0.05 8.19
C PHE A 215 -18.95 -0.50 7.81
N PRO A 216 -19.73 0.19 6.99
CA PRO A 216 -21.02 -0.32 6.55
C PRO A 216 -20.86 -1.70 5.85
N THR A 217 -21.77 -2.61 6.12
CA THR A 217 -21.73 -3.96 5.55
C THR A 217 -21.80 -3.91 4.02
N GLY A 218 -20.98 -4.72 3.36
CA GLY A 218 -20.88 -4.79 1.90
C GLY A 218 -20.06 -3.67 1.25
N TRP A 219 -19.46 -2.78 2.04
CA TRP A 219 -18.52 -1.81 1.52
C TRP A 219 -17.13 -2.44 1.39
N GLN A 220 -16.42 -2.08 0.34
CA GLN A 220 -15.02 -2.45 0.13
C GLN A 220 -14.13 -1.53 0.95
N ILE A 221 -13.27 -2.11 1.79
CA ILE A 221 -12.41 -1.38 2.71
C ILE A 221 -10.97 -1.51 2.22
N GLU A 222 -10.27 -0.41 2.20
CA GLU A 222 -8.86 -0.31 1.83
C GLU A 222 -8.10 0.44 2.93
N ASN A 223 -7.07 -0.20 3.47
CA ASN A 223 -6.14 0.42 4.41
C ASN A 223 -5.02 1.10 3.62
N ARG A 224 -4.86 2.40 3.78
CA ARG A 224 -3.83 3.23 3.16
C ARG A 224 -2.94 3.83 4.25
N ASP A 225 -1.75 4.28 3.89
CA ASP A 225 -0.73 4.76 4.81
C ASP A 225 -1.21 5.86 5.77
N ASP A 226 -2.11 6.76 5.32
CA ASP A 226 -2.60 7.91 6.10
C ASP A 226 -4.08 7.82 6.47
N ARG A 227 -4.80 6.81 5.98
CA ARG A 227 -6.25 6.69 6.16
C ARG A 227 -6.77 5.29 5.85
N VAL A 228 -7.92 4.97 6.40
CA VAL A 228 -8.72 3.83 5.94
C VAL A 228 -9.88 4.37 5.11
N VAL A 229 -10.07 3.84 3.90
CA VAL A 229 -11.12 4.26 2.96
C VAL A 229 -12.11 3.10 2.80
N ALA A 230 -13.38 3.42 2.65
CA ALA A 230 -14.40 2.45 2.27
C ALA A 230 -15.28 3.00 1.15
N MET A 231 -15.58 2.14 0.18
CA MET A 231 -16.46 2.43 -0.95
C MET A 231 -17.66 1.50 -0.96
N ALA A 232 -18.85 2.05 -1.18
CA ALA A 232 -20.04 1.24 -1.38
C ALA A 232 -19.88 0.31 -2.58
N ALA A 233 -20.50 -0.88 -2.56
CA ALA A 233 -20.39 -1.86 -3.64
C ALA A 233 -20.84 -1.30 -5.01
N ALA A 234 -21.78 -0.36 -5.03
CA ALA A 234 -22.21 0.33 -6.24
C ALA A 234 -21.23 1.44 -6.72
N GLY A 235 -20.15 1.69 -5.98
CA GLY A 235 -19.18 2.75 -6.30
C GLY A 235 -19.71 4.18 -6.04
N ASP A 236 -20.88 4.32 -5.47
CA ASP A 236 -21.60 5.62 -5.32
C ASP A 236 -21.62 6.16 -3.88
N GLY A 237 -20.96 5.51 -2.95
CA GLY A 237 -20.78 5.92 -1.56
C GLY A 237 -19.33 5.85 -1.14
N PHE A 238 -18.90 6.82 -0.36
CA PHE A 238 -17.53 6.96 0.13
C PHE A 238 -17.52 7.24 1.61
N MET A 239 -16.61 6.62 2.32
CA MET A 239 -16.30 6.89 3.72
C MET A 239 -14.80 6.76 3.94
N GLN A 240 -14.22 7.59 4.80
CA GLN A 240 -12.85 7.44 5.25
C GLN A 240 -12.69 7.73 6.73
N LEU A 241 -11.68 7.13 7.33
CA LEU A 241 -11.18 7.41 8.68
C LEU A 241 -9.76 7.96 8.58
N LYS A 242 -9.49 9.09 9.21
CA LYS A 242 -8.15 9.66 9.41
C LYS A 242 -7.90 9.92 10.88
N LYS A 243 -6.61 9.95 11.25
CA LYS A 243 -6.16 10.35 12.58
C LYS A 243 -5.34 11.63 12.47
N MET A 244 -5.54 12.55 13.42
CA MET A 244 -4.70 13.73 13.59
C MET A 244 -4.32 13.89 15.06
N LYS A 245 -3.04 14.08 15.33
CA LYS A 245 -2.54 14.42 16.67
C LYS A 245 -2.53 15.93 16.84
N LEU A 246 -2.94 16.39 17.99
CA LEU A 246 -3.00 17.80 18.35
C LEU A 246 -1.99 18.10 19.44
N ASP A 247 -1.53 19.35 19.49
CA ASP A 247 -0.61 19.83 20.55
C ASP A 247 -1.33 20.02 21.89
N LYS A 248 -2.65 20.27 21.85
CA LYS A 248 -3.49 20.49 23.03
C LYS A 248 -4.86 19.87 22.87
N ARG A 249 -5.53 19.59 23.97
CA ARG A 249 -6.93 19.15 23.98
C ARG A 249 -7.84 20.24 23.37
N MET A 250 -8.76 19.81 22.53
CA MET A 250 -9.72 20.67 21.85
C MET A 250 -11.11 19.99 21.81
N HIS A 251 -12.17 20.79 21.78
CA HIS A 251 -13.53 20.26 21.54
C HIS A 251 -13.71 19.89 20.07
N ALA A 252 -14.42 18.80 19.80
CA ALA A 252 -14.59 18.28 18.43
C ALA A 252 -15.22 19.32 17.48
N ARG A 253 -16.17 20.15 17.94
CA ARG A 253 -16.77 21.22 17.14
C ARG A 253 -15.74 22.33 16.80
N SER A 254 -14.97 22.78 17.80
CA SER A 254 -13.91 23.75 17.57
C SER A 254 -12.87 23.23 16.60
N PHE A 255 -12.46 21.96 16.73
CA PHE A 255 -11.56 21.30 15.81
C PHE A 255 -12.08 21.33 14.35
N MET A 256 -13.36 21.05 14.13
CA MET A 256 -13.96 21.16 12.79
C MET A 256 -13.83 22.58 12.21
N GLN A 257 -14.03 23.60 13.02
CA GLN A 257 -14.00 24.99 12.58
C GLN A 257 -12.59 25.56 12.45
N GLU A 258 -11.72 25.26 13.41
CA GLU A 258 -10.39 25.87 13.56
C GLU A 258 -9.29 25.10 12.80
N GLU A 259 -9.28 23.75 12.88
CA GLU A 259 -8.25 22.93 12.26
C GLU A 259 -8.69 22.44 10.86
N LEU A 260 -9.90 21.90 10.73
CA LEU A 260 -10.42 21.46 9.44
C LEU A 260 -10.96 22.60 8.57
N LYS A 261 -11.03 23.82 9.11
CA LYS A 261 -11.53 25.04 8.40
C LYS A 261 -12.90 24.84 7.77
N LEU A 262 -13.77 24.05 8.42
CA LEU A 262 -15.11 23.81 7.91
C LEU A 262 -16.04 24.99 8.24
N GLY A 263 -16.55 25.63 7.21
CA GLY A 263 -17.61 26.66 7.32
C GLY A 263 -19.00 26.07 7.08
N GLY A 264 -20.04 26.78 7.52
CA GLY A 264 -21.42 26.45 7.19
C GLY A 264 -21.90 25.08 7.72
N LEU A 265 -21.49 24.71 8.93
CA LEU A 265 -21.86 23.44 9.55
C LEU A 265 -23.37 23.32 9.68
N GLN A 266 -23.97 22.31 9.04
CA GLN A 266 -25.39 22.00 9.09
C GLN A 266 -25.62 20.66 9.82
N HIS A 267 -26.83 20.46 10.38
CA HIS A 267 -27.24 19.24 11.07
C HIS A 267 -26.19 18.79 12.11
N GLY A 268 -25.68 19.76 12.87
CA GLY A 268 -24.67 19.52 13.90
C GLY A 268 -25.25 18.94 15.17
N GLU A 269 -24.67 17.84 15.66
CA GLU A 269 -25.04 17.21 16.92
C GLU A 269 -23.83 16.62 17.65
N GLN A 270 -23.94 16.48 18.98
CA GLN A 270 -22.96 15.77 19.76
C GLN A 270 -23.12 14.26 19.56
N ILE A 271 -21.99 13.59 19.38
CA ILE A 271 -21.88 12.14 19.38
C ILE A 271 -21.23 11.68 20.69
N ARG A 272 -21.83 10.70 21.34
CA ARG A 272 -21.27 10.07 22.55
C ARG A 272 -21.38 8.55 22.42
N GLY A 273 -20.37 7.85 22.84
CA GLY A 273 -20.36 6.39 22.85
C GLY A 273 -18.98 5.83 23.18
N ASN A 274 -18.94 4.67 23.80
CA ASN A 274 -17.72 3.91 24.06
C ASN A 274 -16.59 4.72 24.75
N GLY A 275 -16.96 5.61 25.68
CA GLY A 275 -16.00 6.46 26.40
C GLY A 275 -15.47 7.66 25.62
N LEU A 276 -15.99 7.90 24.41
CA LEU A 276 -15.58 9.01 23.56
C LEU A 276 -16.64 10.09 23.46
N THR A 277 -16.20 11.32 23.32
CA THR A 277 -17.04 12.46 23.01
C THR A 277 -16.66 13.00 21.65
N GLY A 278 -17.65 13.38 20.86
CA GLY A 278 -17.42 13.88 19.52
C GLY A 278 -18.51 14.83 19.05
N TYR A 279 -18.35 15.27 17.83
CA TYR A 279 -19.32 16.12 17.15
C TYR A 279 -19.45 15.65 15.69
N THR A 280 -20.69 15.70 15.19
CA THR A 280 -20.95 15.44 13.78
C THR A 280 -21.67 16.62 13.14
N ALA A 281 -21.38 16.91 11.89
CA ALA A 281 -22.05 17.93 11.10
C ALA A 281 -21.89 17.64 9.61
N ILE A 282 -22.70 18.29 8.80
CA ILE A 282 -22.57 18.30 7.35
C ILE A 282 -21.91 19.63 6.93
N ALA A 283 -20.92 19.53 6.08
CA ALA A 283 -20.31 20.67 5.39
C ALA A 283 -19.95 20.30 3.94
N SER A 284 -19.78 21.29 3.08
CA SER A 284 -19.29 21.05 1.72
C SER A 284 -17.84 20.59 1.75
N GLY A 285 -17.49 19.57 0.99
CA GLY A 285 -16.12 19.04 0.93
C GLY A 285 -15.77 18.37 -0.39
N LYS A 286 -14.46 18.20 -0.64
CA LYS A 286 -13.93 17.43 -1.78
C LYS A 286 -14.08 15.95 -1.50
N THR A 287 -14.59 15.20 -2.45
CA THR A 287 -14.78 13.75 -2.42
C THR A 287 -14.28 13.14 -3.73
N PRO A 288 -14.19 11.80 -3.85
CA PRO A 288 -13.93 11.14 -5.13
C PRO A 288 -14.94 11.51 -6.24
N PHE A 289 -16.12 11.98 -5.85
CA PHE A 289 -17.20 12.38 -6.75
C PHE A 289 -17.21 13.91 -7.06
N GLY A 290 -16.14 14.62 -6.73
CA GLY A 290 -16.06 16.09 -6.75
C GLY A 290 -16.63 16.70 -5.45
N THR A 291 -16.97 17.99 -5.50
CA THR A 291 -17.53 18.69 -4.32
C THR A 291 -18.94 18.21 -4.00
N ARG A 292 -19.17 17.78 -2.76
CA ARG A 292 -20.45 17.22 -2.26
C ARG A 292 -20.74 17.73 -0.85
N PRO A 293 -21.99 17.64 -0.37
CA PRO A 293 -22.26 17.59 1.06
C PRO A 293 -21.57 16.39 1.67
N VAL A 294 -20.76 16.60 2.68
CA VAL A 294 -19.96 15.57 3.36
C VAL A 294 -20.40 15.53 4.82
N ARG A 295 -20.73 14.33 5.32
CA ARG A 295 -20.85 14.09 6.74
C ARG A 295 -19.45 14.07 7.34
N HIS A 296 -19.18 14.98 8.25
CA HIS A 296 -17.97 15.02 9.08
C HIS A 296 -18.33 14.54 10.49
N ILE A 297 -17.54 13.65 11.03
CA ILE A 297 -17.63 13.16 12.40
C ILE A 297 -16.24 13.23 12.98
N VAL A 298 -16.09 13.89 14.11
CA VAL A 298 -14.84 13.99 14.85
C VAL A 298 -15.04 13.39 16.23
N LEU A 299 -14.27 12.37 16.54
CA LEU A 299 -14.21 11.74 17.85
C LEU A 299 -12.89 12.12 18.50
N MET A 300 -12.93 12.56 19.76
CA MET A 300 -11.75 13.03 20.48
C MET A 300 -11.37 12.03 21.57
N ARG A 301 -10.10 11.67 21.60
CA ARG A 301 -9.48 10.88 22.65
C ARG A 301 -8.18 11.57 23.03
N ASP A 302 -8.18 12.23 24.19
CA ASP A 302 -7.06 13.08 24.66
C ASP A 302 -6.66 14.16 23.65
N THR A 303 -5.46 14.09 23.07
CA THR A 303 -4.94 14.99 22.05
C THR A 303 -5.01 14.34 20.65
N THR A 304 -5.84 13.34 20.46
CA THR A 304 -6.01 12.68 19.15
C THR A 304 -7.43 12.88 18.64
N ALA A 305 -7.54 13.42 17.44
CA ALA A 305 -8.78 13.53 16.70
C ALA A 305 -8.88 12.38 15.68
N TRP A 306 -9.99 11.64 15.77
CA TRP A 306 -10.37 10.65 14.78
C TRP A 306 -11.43 11.27 13.88
N ILE A 307 -11.09 11.43 12.62
CA ILE A 307 -11.90 12.17 11.65
C ILE A 307 -12.51 11.16 10.69
N ILE A 308 -13.81 11.01 10.77
CA ILE A 308 -14.59 10.18 9.86
C ILE A 308 -15.33 11.12 8.92
N THR A 309 -15.19 10.89 7.61
CA THR A 309 -15.94 11.65 6.60
C THR A 309 -16.61 10.70 5.64
N GLY A 310 -17.76 11.07 5.13
CA GLY A 310 -18.44 10.27 4.13
C GLY A 310 -19.44 11.06 3.31
N ALA A 311 -19.70 10.57 2.08
CA ALA A 311 -20.58 11.24 1.13
C ALA A 311 -21.17 10.23 0.13
N ALA A 312 -22.28 10.62 -0.50
CA ALA A 312 -22.85 9.96 -1.67
C ALA A 312 -22.44 10.67 -2.98
N ALA A 313 -22.35 9.91 -4.06
CA ALA A 313 -22.11 10.43 -5.41
C ALA A 313 -23.35 11.15 -5.96
N ASP A 314 -24.55 10.65 -5.65
CA ASP A 314 -25.80 11.18 -6.19
C ASP A 314 -26.12 12.56 -5.61
N ARG A 315 -26.21 13.57 -6.52
CA ARG A 315 -26.57 14.94 -6.15
C ARG A 315 -28.07 15.10 -5.78
N ARG A 316 -28.92 14.15 -6.23
CA ARG A 316 -30.37 14.20 -5.93
C ARG A 316 -30.68 13.58 -4.58
N ASP A 317 -29.80 12.65 -4.12
CA ASP A 317 -29.87 12.05 -2.80
C ASP A 317 -28.49 12.08 -2.10
N PRO A 318 -28.02 13.30 -1.72
CA PRO A 318 -26.68 13.47 -1.16
C PRO A 318 -26.50 12.84 0.23
N TYR A 319 -27.60 12.46 0.88
CA TYR A 319 -27.63 11.89 2.24
C TYR A 319 -27.94 10.39 2.27
N ARG A 320 -27.95 9.72 1.12
CA ARG A 320 -28.27 8.29 0.97
C ARG A 320 -27.56 7.40 1.98
N TYR A 321 -26.29 7.66 2.25
CA TYR A 321 -25.45 6.88 3.14
C TYR A 321 -25.27 7.48 4.54
N ASP A 322 -25.89 8.62 4.83
CA ASP A 322 -25.65 9.38 6.05
C ASP A 322 -25.90 8.56 7.32
N ARG A 323 -27.02 7.81 7.37
CA ARG A 323 -27.33 6.94 8.51
C ARG A 323 -26.29 5.82 8.70
N GLN A 324 -25.81 5.23 7.62
CA GLN A 324 -24.81 4.16 7.67
C GLN A 324 -23.46 4.69 8.16
N ILE A 325 -23.05 5.88 7.70
CA ILE A 325 -21.82 6.54 8.11
C ILE A 325 -21.87 6.88 9.62
N ILE A 326 -22.99 7.43 10.11
CA ILE A 326 -23.16 7.72 11.54
C ILE A 326 -23.18 6.42 12.36
N ALA A 327 -23.88 5.38 11.88
CA ALA A 327 -23.91 4.08 12.56
C ALA A 327 -22.53 3.46 12.65
N SER A 328 -21.75 3.53 11.56
CA SER A 328 -20.35 3.11 11.54
C SER A 328 -19.52 3.85 12.60
N ALA A 329 -19.58 5.18 12.62
CA ALA A 329 -18.83 5.98 13.58
C ALA A 329 -19.17 5.64 15.05
N ARG A 330 -20.41 5.27 15.35
CA ARG A 330 -20.83 4.81 16.69
C ARG A 330 -20.22 3.48 17.12
N THR A 331 -19.68 2.69 16.17
CA THR A 331 -18.98 1.45 16.47
C THR A 331 -17.52 1.65 16.88
N PHE A 332 -17.00 2.88 16.72
CA PHE A 332 -15.63 3.20 17.10
C PHE A 332 -15.44 3.03 18.62
N ARG A 333 -14.43 2.25 19.01
CA ARG A 333 -14.10 1.98 20.41
C ARG A 333 -12.65 1.52 20.56
N ALA A 334 -12.14 1.52 21.78
CA ALA A 334 -10.92 0.82 22.13
C ALA A 334 -11.05 -0.69 21.87
N LEU A 335 -9.93 -1.37 21.68
CA LEU A 335 -9.88 -2.82 21.59
C LEU A 335 -10.32 -3.45 22.92
N ALA A 336 -11.07 -4.52 22.83
CA ALA A 336 -11.39 -5.38 23.97
C ALA A 336 -10.51 -6.63 23.92
N SER A 337 -10.41 -7.35 25.05
CA SER A 337 -9.58 -8.57 25.13
C SER A 337 -9.93 -9.60 24.05
N GLN A 338 -11.19 -9.69 23.66
CA GLN A 338 -11.68 -10.58 22.60
C GLN A 338 -11.27 -10.16 21.17
N ASP A 339 -10.78 -8.94 20.99
CA ASP A 339 -10.33 -8.43 19.69
C ASP A 339 -8.87 -8.79 19.40
N GLY A 340 -8.10 -9.21 20.41
CA GLY A 340 -6.66 -9.41 20.30
C GLY A 340 -6.23 -10.36 19.17
N GLN A 341 -6.94 -11.47 18.98
CA GLN A 341 -6.65 -12.37 17.85
C GLN A 341 -7.05 -11.78 16.51
N LYS A 342 -8.15 -11.01 16.45
CA LYS A 342 -8.65 -10.38 15.22
C LYS A 342 -7.80 -9.21 14.77
N ALA A 343 -7.10 -8.56 15.69
CA ALA A 343 -6.19 -7.45 15.43
C ALA A 343 -4.81 -7.92 14.94
N ARG A 344 -4.50 -9.23 15.03
CA ARG A 344 -3.23 -9.78 14.57
C ARG A 344 -3.23 -10.02 13.07
N GLY A 345 -2.12 -9.67 12.42
CA GLY A 345 -1.84 -10.01 11.03
C GLY A 345 -1.54 -11.50 10.85
N ASN A 346 -1.67 -11.99 9.63
CA ASN A 346 -1.24 -13.34 9.28
C ASN A 346 0.29 -13.37 9.22
N ARG A 347 0.88 -14.55 9.46
CA ARG A 347 2.33 -14.77 9.36
C ARG A 347 2.62 -15.97 8.49
N LEU A 348 3.71 -15.90 7.75
CA LEU A 348 4.22 -17.06 7.02
C LEU A 348 4.66 -18.11 8.03
N HIS A 349 4.27 -19.35 7.76
CA HIS A 349 4.77 -20.52 8.43
C HIS A 349 5.37 -21.46 7.39
N ILE A 350 6.65 -21.72 7.51
CA ILE A 350 7.41 -22.50 6.53
C ILE A 350 7.29 -23.96 6.88
N ILE A 351 6.74 -24.73 5.98
CA ILE A 351 6.60 -26.18 6.12
C ILE A 351 7.31 -26.89 4.98
N ARG A 352 7.75 -28.11 5.24
CA ARG A 352 8.22 -29.02 4.20
C ARG A 352 7.06 -29.93 3.79
N ALA A 353 6.59 -29.77 2.56
CA ALA A 353 5.56 -30.63 2.02
C ALA A 353 6.09 -32.07 1.86
N GLY A 354 5.31 -33.06 2.30
CA GLY A 354 5.57 -34.46 2.06
C GLY A 354 5.14 -34.89 0.66
N ASP A 355 5.56 -36.11 0.26
CA ASP A 355 5.15 -36.69 -1.02
C ASP A 355 3.63 -36.80 -1.12
N GLY A 356 3.07 -36.35 -2.23
CA GLY A 356 1.62 -36.38 -2.49
C GLY A 356 0.82 -35.22 -1.89
N THR A 357 1.44 -34.27 -1.18
CA THR A 357 0.77 -33.05 -0.71
C THR A 357 0.24 -32.23 -1.90
N ARG A 358 -1.01 -31.80 -1.82
CA ARG A 358 -1.64 -30.95 -2.84
C ARG A 358 -1.79 -29.53 -2.35
N TYR A 359 -1.58 -28.55 -3.23
CA TYR A 359 -1.80 -27.13 -2.91
C TYR A 359 -3.17 -26.87 -2.28
N ARG A 360 -4.23 -27.47 -2.82
CA ARG A 360 -5.59 -27.33 -2.31
C ARG A 360 -5.72 -27.73 -0.83
N ASP A 361 -5.00 -28.78 -0.42
CA ASP A 361 -5.06 -29.28 0.95
C ASP A 361 -4.35 -28.32 1.92
N LEU A 362 -3.30 -27.65 1.45
CA LEU A 362 -2.59 -26.59 2.18
C LEU A 362 -3.39 -25.30 2.21
N ALA A 363 -3.93 -24.87 1.08
CA ALA A 363 -4.77 -23.68 0.97
C ALA A 363 -6.00 -23.75 1.90
N ALA A 364 -6.62 -24.91 2.02
CA ALA A 364 -7.75 -25.13 2.92
C ALA A 364 -7.41 -24.95 4.42
N GLN A 365 -6.13 -25.02 4.78
CA GLN A 365 -5.63 -24.82 6.15
C GLN A 365 -5.12 -23.37 6.38
N ALA A 366 -4.94 -22.60 5.30
CA ALA A 366 -4.47 -21.24 5.42
C ALA A 366 -5.55 -20.32 6.03
N PRO A 367 -5.19 -19.39 6.93
CA PRO A 367 -6.13 -18.47 7.57
C PRO A 367 -6.57 -17.31 6.66
N LEU A 368 -6.68 -17.59 5.36
CA LEU A 368 -7.10 -16.62 4.35
C LEU A 368 -8.60 -16.76 4.09
N GLU A 369 -9.34 -15.67 4.21
CA GLU A 369 -10.78 -15.67 4.01
C GLU A 369 -11.17 -15.89 2.53
N ARG A 370 -10.29 -15.52 1.60
CA ARG A 370 -10.50 -15.62 0.14
C ARG A 370 -9.17 -15.84 -0.57
N TYR A 371 -9.23 -16.46 -1.74
CA TYR A 371 -8.09 -16.64 -2.65
C TYR A 371 -6.91 -17.45 -2.09
N ALA A 372 -7.17 -18.34 -1.15
CA ALA A 372 -6.11 -19.15 -0.52
C ALA A 372 -5.41 -20.11 -1.51
N GLU A 373 -6.10 -20.55 -2.57
CA GLU A 373 -5.51 -21.39 -3.61
C GLU A 373 -4.68 -20.59 -4.63
N GLU A 374 -4.98 -19.31 -4.81
CA GLU A 374 -4.31 -18.42 -5.77
C GLU A 374 -3.09 -17.72 -5.17
N GLN A 375 -3.02 -17.57 -3.86
CA GLN A 375 -1.91 -16.97 -3.11
C GLN A 375 -0.93 -18.03 -2.60
#